data_caf5b03f99ae94740beed26dfeff12e7
#
_entry.id   caf5b03f99ae94740beed26dfeff12e7
#
_cell.length_a   1.000
_cell.length_b   1.000
_cell.length_c   1.000
_cell.angle_alpha   90.00
_cell.angle_beta   90.00
_cell.angle_gamma   90.00
#
_symmetry.space_group_name_H-M   'P 1'
#
loop_
_entity.id
_entity.type
_entity.pdbx_description
1 polymer ?
#
loop_
_entity_poly.entity_id
_entity_poly.type
_entity_poly.pdbx_seq_one_letter_code
_entity_poly.pdbx_strand_id
1 'polypeptide(L)'
;HGHRNLLLECVKRIKALYPDVQLIAGNVATAEGTRALIEAGADCVKIESAKGDPARTQGAVFNMPYNDDENLAFDVANLNKKFITLNLKDPKGLEIAYRLLAEADVFVTNTRTKSLKKLGLDYDTLNEKFPKLIFAQVLGYGEYGPEKDTAGFDVTCYMARGGVFGTTVNRGDAPMIPTNGFGDFQVSLALASGICAALYGREKSGKGDKVTVSLHHAAVYALSTGLISAQYGNQYPKNRTEVVNPFNDVFRTSDGKWVCICCPEYDRDYEKMFTVLDAPEMLTEEAKEKYRRCESINANGLNQEVVAALDRAIAKFTREELMERLKANDMPCEACMEPEDIYKDEQAAANHILAKIPYPSGERFMPTNPIRFGSMGEPEYVIGGSQGAHTVELMKHVGYSNEEIEEAIASGAATGETKLKKL
;
A
#
# COMPACT_ATOMS: atom_id res chain seq x y z
N HIS A 1 23.42 -0.58 1.16
CA HIS A 1 23.60 -1.63 0.14
C HIS A 1 23.48 -3.06 0.68
N GLY A 2 23.75 -3.32 1.97
CA GLY A 2 23.70 -4.69 2.52
C GLY A 2 22.31 -5.30 2.70
N HIS A 3 21.28 -4.50 3.00
CA HIS A 3 19.93 -5.00 3.29
C HIS A 3 19.12 -5.38 2.04
N ARG A 4 19.38 -4.77 0.87
CA ARG A 4 18.70 -5.08 -0.39
C ARG A 4 19.00 -6.49 -0.91
N ASN A 5 20.25 -6.94 -0.74
CA ASN A 5 20.66 -8.27 -1.18
C ASN A 5 20.11 -9.40 -0.31
N LEU A 6 19.80 -9.13 0.97
CA LEU A 6 19.30 -10.14 1.89
C LEU A 6 17.89 -10.62 1.55
N LEU A 7 16.99 -9.70 1.17
CA LEU A 7 15.60 -10.02 0.81
C LEU A 7 15.54 -10.82 -0.51
N LEU A 8 16.32 -10.39 -1.51
CA LEU A 8 16.44 -11.06 -2.80
C LEU A 8 17.04 -12.47 -2.69
N GLU A 9 18.08 -12.65 -1.88
CA GLU A 9 18.64 -13.97 -1.63
C GLU A 9 17.68 -14.87 -0.86
N CYS A 10 16.86 -14.32 0.05
CA CYS A 10 15.90 -15.06 0.82
C CYS A 10 14.82 -15.69 -0.08
N VAL A 11 14.19 -14.89 -0.96
CA VAL A 11 13.16 -15.39 -1.88
C VAL A 11 13.73 -16.37 -2.90
N LYS A 12 14.90 -16.10 -3.49
CA LYS A 12 15.57 -17.02 -4.40
C LYS A 12 15.95 -18.36 -3.74
N ARG A 13 16.44 -18.31 -2.50
CA ARG A 13 16.76 -19.52 -1.73
C ARG A 13 15.50 -20.30 -1.36
N ILE A 14 14.42 -19.60 -0.99
CA ILE A 14 13.13 -20.24 -0.70
C ILE A 14 12.62 -20.98 -1.93
N LYS A 15 12.57 -20.34 -3.12
CA LYS A 15 12.14 -21.03 -4.35
C LYS A 15 13.11 -22.11 -4.84
N ALA A 16 14.41 -21.94 -4.64
CA ALA A 16 15.41 -22.96 -5.01
C ALA A 16 15.38 -24.18 -4.07
N LEU A 17 15.05 -23.99 -2.80
CA LEU A 17 14.94 -25.05 -1.80
C LEU A 17 13.54 -25.67 -1.75
N TYR A 18 12.52 -24.88 -2.11
CA TYR A 18 11.12 -25.27 -2.06
C TYR A 18 10.40 -24.77 -3.31
N PRO A 19 10.54 -25.49 -4.46
CA PRO A 19 9.91 -25.09 -5.72
C PRO A 19 8.38 -25.03 -5.65
N ASP A 20 7.77 -25.70 -4.67
CA ASP A 20 6.32 -25.84 -4.49
C ASP A 20 5.74 -25.00 -3.34
N VAL A 21 6.40 -23.87 -2.95
CA VAL A 21 5.92 -22.99 -1.88
C VAL A 21 4.52 -22.49 -2.17
N GLN A 22 3.58 -22.76 -1.28
CA GLN A 22 2.19 -22.27 -1.34
C GLN A 22 1.91 -21.24 -0.25
N LEU A 23 1.27 -20.16 -0.63
CA LEU A 23 0.88 -19.09 0.27
C LEU A 23 -0.65 -18.99 0.34
N ILE A 24 -1.24 -19.04 1.53
CA ILE A 24 -2.68 -18.88 1.72
C ILE A 24 -2.96 -17.48 2.26
N ALA A 25 -3.71 -16.68 1.51
CA ALA A 25 -4.02 -15.29 1.85
C ALA A 25 -5.51 -15.09 2.11
N GLY A 26 -5.84 -14.28 3.12
CA GLY A 26 -7.19 -13.77 3.35
C GLY A 26 -7.28 -12.26 3.12
N ASN A 27 -8.41 -11.78 2.70
CA ASN A 27 -8.95 -10.43 2.51
C ASN A 27 -8.05 -9.23 2.09
N VAL A 28 -8.64 -8.06 1.73
CA VAL A 28 -8.05 -6.95 0.93
C VAL A 28 -6.72 -6.41 1.46
N ALA A 29 -6.59 -6.09 2.75
CA ALA A 29 -5.36 -5.51 3.31
C ALA A 29 -4.13 -6.44 3.27
N THR A 30 -4.33 -7.73 3.04
CA THR A 30 -3.26 -8.73 2.90
C THR A 30 -2.99 -9.09 1.45
N ALA A 31 -3.88 -8.69 0.55
CA ALA A 31 -3.83 -9.04 -0.85
C ALA A 31 -2.60 -8.42 -1.54
N GLU A 32 -2.28 -7.18 -1.23
CA GLU A 32 -1.12 -6.47 -1.78
C GLU A 32 0.21 -7.04 -1.29
N GLY A 33 0.30 -7.37 0.00
CA GLY A 33 1.49 -8.03 0.55
C GLY A 33 1.76 -9.39 -0.10
N THR A 34 0.69 -10.13 -0.40
CA THR A 34 0.82 -11.40 -1.12
C THR A 34 1.19 -11.21 -2.58
N ARG A 35 0.81 -10.11 -3.22
CA ARG A 35 1.21 -9.80 -4.60
C ARG A 35 2.73 -9.68 -4.74
N ALA A 36 3.40 -8.97 -3.81
CA ALA A 36 4.86 -8.90 -3.81
C ALA A 36 5.52 -10.29 -3.71
N LEU A 37 4.94 -11.20 -2.94
CA LEU A 37 5.43 -12.57 -2.80
C LEU A 37 5.13 -13.41 -4.06
N ILE A 38 3.97 -13.23 -4.70
CA ILE A 38 3.61 -13.89 -5.96
C ILE A 38 4.56 -13.46 -7.09
N GLU A 39 4.83 -12.18 -7.24
CA GLU A 39 5.78 -11.66 -8.22
C GLU A 39 7.21 -12.16 -7.95
N ALA A 40 7.52 -12.54 -6.71
CA ALA A 40 8.74 -13.26 -6.34
C ALA A 40 8.66 -14.77 -6.57
N GLY A 41 7.58 -15.28 -7.14
CA GLY A 41 7.37 -16.68 -7.51
C GLY A 41 6.64 -17.53 -6.47
N ALA A 42 5.94 -16.96 -5.49
CA ALA A 42 5.10 -17.73 -4.56
C ALA A 42 3.72 -18.01 -5.16
N ASP A 43 3.18 -19.21 -4.93
CA ASP A 43 1.79 -19.52 -5.22
C ASP A 43 0.89 -18.99 -4.11
N CYS A 44 -0.27 -18.42 -4.48
CA CYS A 44 -1.20 -17.85 -3.53
C CYS A 44 -2.62 -18.41 -3.71
N VAL A 45 -3.16 -18.96 -2.63
CA VAL A 45 -4.55 -19.42 -2.56
C VAL A 45 -5.35 -18.44 -1.68
N LYS A 46 -6.42 -17.87 -2.25
CA LYS A 46 -7.37 -17.06 -1.52
C LYS A 46 -8.59 -17.88 -1.12
N ILE A 47 -8.82 -17.99 0.18
CA ILE A 47 -10.02 -18.62 0.74
C ILE A 47 -11.11 -17.56 0.91
N GLU A 48 -12.25 -17.77 0.28
CA GLU A 48 -13.43 -16.92 0.40
C GLU A 48 -14.59 -17.67 1.07
N SER A 49 -15.47 -16.94 1.74
CA SER A 49 -16.74 -17.50 2.19
C SER A 49 -17.74 -17.62 1.02
N ALA A 50 -18.83 -18.37 1.21
CA ALA A 50 -19.90 -18.45 0.20
C ALA A 50 -20.52 -17.09 -0.20
N LYS A 51 -20.34 -16.05 0.63
CA LYS A 51 -20.79 -14.68 0.31
C LYS A 51 -19.81 -13.93 -0.60
N GLY A 52 -18.63 -14.49 -0.86
CA GLY A 52 -17.54 -13.84 -1.57
C GLY A 52 -16.78 -12.80 -0.74
N ASP A 53 -15.77 -12.21 -1.34
CA ASP A 53 -15.07 -11.06 -0.79
C ASP A 53 -15.83 -9.77 -1.15
N PRO A 54 -16.08 -8.86 -0.20
CA PRO A 54 -16.70 -7.55 -0.49
C PRO A 54 -15.98 -6.76 -1.59
N ALA A 55 -14.67 -6.94 -1.75
CA ALA A 55 -13.89 -6.30 -2.81
C ALA A 55 -14.38 -6.66 -4.22
N ARG A 56 -15.03 -7.82 -4.42
CA ARG A 56 -15.59 -8.23 -5.72
C ARG A 56 -16.66 -7.27 -6.26
N THR A 57 -17.33 -6.52 -5.38
CA THR A 57 -18.36 -5.54 -5.76
C THR A 57 -17.94 -4.10 -5.50
N GLN A 58 -16.70 -3.87 -5.08
CA GLN A 58 -16.19 -2.54 -4.72
C GLN A 58 -16.11 -1.59 -5.93
N GLY A 59 -16.00 -2.10 -7.14
CA GLY A 59 -16.05 -1.32 -8.36
C GLY A 59 -17.27 -0.41 -8.46
N ALA A 60 -18.42 -0.82 -7.90
CA ALA A 60 -19.63 -0.02 -7.87
C ALA A 60 -19.44 1.37 -7.20
N VAL A 61 -18.61 1.44 -6.15
CA VAL A 61 -18.35 2.68 -5.41
C VAL A 61 -17.53 3.69 -6.24
N PHE A 62 -16.74 3.19 -7.19
CA PHE A 62 -15.85 3.98 -8.04
C PHE A 62 -16.33 4.12 -9.47
N ASN A 63 -17.58 3.75 -9.76
CA ASN A 63 -18.14 3.74 -11.10
C ASN A 63 -17.30 2.90 -12.09
N MET A 64 -16.74 1.79 -11.61
CA MET A 64 -15.97 0.82 -12.40
C MET A 64 -16.77 -0.47 -12.61
N PRO A 65 -16.51 -1.21 -13.70
CA PRO A 65 -17.05 -2.56 -13.87
C PRO A 65 -16.70 -3.47 -12.69
N TYR A 66 -17.61 -4.37 -12.31
CA TYR A 66 -17.42 -5.38 -11.26
C TYR A 66 -18.11 -6.68 -11.63
N ASN A 67 -17.65 -7.29 -12.70
CA ASN A 67 -18.15 -8.59 -13.18
C ASN A 67 -16.95 -9.51 -13.47
N ASP A 68 -17.22 -10.78 -13.80
CA ASP A 68 -16.15 -11.77 -14.02
C ASP A 68 -15.29 -11.51 -15.27
N ASP A 69 -15.75 -10.68 -16.19
CA ASP A 69 -15.02 -10.30 -17.39
C ASP A 69 -14.11 -9.08 -17.17
N GLU A 70 -14.46 -8.20 -16.21
CA GLU A 70 -13.67 -7.01 -15.89
C GLU A 70 -13.96 -6.55 -14.45
N ASN A 71 -12.94 -6.59 -13.59
CA ASN A 71 -13.05 -6.19 -12.18
C ASN A 71 -11.74 -5.63 -11.62
N LEU A 72 -11.30 -4.47 -12.14
CA LEU A 72 -10.02 -3.89 -11.75
C LEU A 72 -9.92 -3.60 -10.25
N ALA A 73 -11.02 -3.18 -9.62
CA ALA A 73 -11.05 -2.91 -8.18
C ALA A 73 -10.74 -4.15 -7.32
N PHE A 74 -11.07 -5.35 -7.83
CA PHE A 74 -10.72 -6.60 -7.20
C PHE A 74 -9.33 -7.08 -7.65
N ASP A 75 -9.05 -7.00 -8.94
CA ASP A 75 -7.86 -7.57 -9.55
C ASP A 75 -6.57 -6.88 -9.11
N VAL A 76 -6.60 -5.57 -8.85
CA VAL A 76 -5.43 -4.81 -8.37
C VAL A 76 -4.75 -5.49 -7.17
N ALA A 77 -5.52 -6.16 -6.33
CA ALA A 77 -5.05 -6.88 -5.16
C ALA A 77 -5.00 -8.40 -5.35
N ASN A 78 -5.52 -8.94 -6.45
CA ASN A 78 -5.79 -10.38 -6.58
C ASN A 78 -5.25 -11.03 -7.87
N LEU A 79 -4.42 -10.34 -8.64
CA LEU A 79 -3.72 -10.91 -9.79
C LEU A 79 -2.96 -12.19 -9.38
N ASN A 80 -2.94 -13.16 -10.26
CA ASN A 80 -2.19 -14.42 -10.13
C ASN A 80 -2.55 -15.29 -8.92
N LYS A 81 -3.75 -15.09 -8.31
CA LYS A 81 -4.21 -15.91 -7.19
C LYS A 81 -5.15 -17.01 -7.66
N LYS A 82 -5.12 -18.16 -6.95
CA LYS A 82 -6.16 -19.19 -7.02
C LYS A 82 -7.24 -18.94 -5.98
N PHE A 83 -8.49 -19.25 -6.28
CA PHE A 83 -9.65 -18.95 -5.46
C PHE A 83 -10.39 -20.23 -5.05
N ILE A 84 -10.51 -20.45 -3.74
CA ILE A 84 -11.33 -21.52 -3.17
C ILE A 84 -12.42 -20.92 -2.26
N THR A 85 -13.62 -21.45 -2.34
CA THR A 85 -14.73 -21.02 -1.47
C THR A 85 -15.06 -22.09 -0.45
N LEU A 86 -14.87 -21.77 0.83
CA LEU A 86 -15.10 -22.68 1.95
C LEU A 86 -16.00 -22.07 3.03
N ASN A 87 -16.84 -22.90 3.62
CA ASN A 87 -17.55 -22.56 4.84
C ASN A 87 -16.70 -22.98 6.04
N LEU A 88 -15.86 -22.07 6.53
CA LEU A 88 -14.96 -22.33 7.67
C LEU A 88 -15.69 -22.56 9.01
N LYS A 89 -17.03 -22.42 9.07
CA LYS A 89 -17.83 -22.79 10.24
C LYS A 89 -18.31 -24.24 10.17
N ASP A 90 -18.25 -24.83 9.00
CA ASP A 90 -18.54 -26.25 8.79
C ASP A 90 -17.29 -27.08 9.09
N PRO A 91 -17.39 -28.20 9.84
CA PRO A 91 -16.23 -29.03 10.15
C PRO A 91 -15.50 -29.55 8.91
N LYS A 92 -16.22 -29.88 7.82
CA LYS A 92 -15.61 -30.34 6.57
C LYS A 92 -14.90 -29.22 5.83
N GLY A 93 -15.51 -28.00 5.80
CA GLY A 93 -14.88 -26.82 5.23
C GLY A 93 -13.59 -26.42 5.97
N LEU A 94 -13.60 -26.56 7.30
CA LEU A 94 -12.41 -26.32 8.12
C LEU A 94 -11.35 -27.43 7.92
N GLU A 95 -11.76 -28.70 7.75
CA GLU A 95 -10.85 -29.81 7.42
C GLU A 95 -10.12 -29.54 6.12
N ILE A 96 -10.83 -29.11 5.07
CA ILE A 96 -10.24 -28.75 3.79
C ILE A 96 -9.21 -27.62 3.97
N ALA A 97 -9.55 -26.56 4.75
CA ALA A 97 -8.62 -25.50 5.04
C ALA A 97 -7.36 -26.00 5.78
N TYR A 98 -7.50 -26.90 6.73
CA TYR A 98 -6.34 -27.49 7.44
C TYR A 98 -5.44 -28.33 6.52
N ARG A 99 -6.01 -29.07 5.53
CA ARG A 99 -5.19 -29.79 4.55
C ARG A 99 -4.38 -28.85 3.67
N LEU A 100 -4.98 -27.72 3.23
CA LEU A 100 -4.26 -26.67 2.51
C LEU A 100 -3.17 -26.04 3.38
N LEU A 101 -3.47 -25.77 4.67
CA LEU A 101 -2.51 -25.20 5.61
C LEU A 101 -1.34 -26.14 5.94
N ALA A 102 -1.55 -27.47 5.87
CA ALA A 102 -0.49 -28.44 6.09
C ALA A 102 0.62 -28.38 5.03
N GLU A 103 0.29 -27.89 3.83
CA GLU A 103 1.23 -27.69 2.73
C GLU A 103 1.72 -26.25 2.61
N ALA A 104 1.08 -25.30 3.32
CA ALA A 104 1.39 -23.89 3.22
C ALA A 104 2.62 -23.50 4.06
N ASP A 105 3.40 -22.56 3.55
CA ASP A 105 4.49 -21.90 4.29
C ASP A 105 4.00 -20.73 5.13
N VAL A 106 2.97 -20.02 4.64
CA VAL A 106 2.48 -18.79 5.27
C VAL A 106 0.96 -18.77 5.26
N PHE A 107 0.36 -18.50 6.41
CA PHE A 107 -1.05 -18.16 6.56
C PHE A 107 -1.18 -16.66 6.77
N VAL A 108 -1.87 -15.98 5.85
CA VAL A 108 -2.06 -14.51 5.90
C VAL A 108 -3.51 -14.18 6.19
N THR A 109 -3.78 -13.30 7.15
CA THR A 109 -5.15 -12.93 7.52
C THR A 109 -5.25 -11.49 8.05
N ASN A 110 -6.41 -10.85 7.83
CA ASN A 110 -6.82 -9.62 8.53
C ASN A 110 -8.05 -9.84 9.40
N THR A 111 -8.44 -11.10 9.59
CA THR A 111 -9.54 -11.45 10.46
C THR A 111 -9.15 -11.21 11.92
N ARG A 112 -10.04 -10.59 12.70
CA ARG A 112 -9.81 -10.30 14.12
C ARG A 112 -9.52 -11.58 14.91
N THR A 113 -8.54 -11.53 15.81
CA THR A 113 -8.08 -12.66 16.63
C THR A 113 -9.22 -13.39 17.33
N LYS A 114 -10.20 -12.65 17.89
CA LYS A 114 -11.41 -13.24 18.50
C LYS A 114 -12.23 -14.10 17.55
N SER A 115 -12.29 -13.73 16.27
CA SER A 115 -13.01 -14.50 15.24
C SER A 115 -12.20 -15.72 14.80
N LEU A 116 -10.89 -15.58 14.66
CA LEU A 116 -9.99 -16.70 14.35
C LEU A 116 -10.02 -17.76 15.43
N LYS A 117 -10.02 -17.38 16.72
CA LYS A 117 -10.18 -18.33 17.85
C LYS A 117 -11.45 -19.16 17.75
N LYS A 118 -12.58 -18.54 17.36
CA LYS A 118 -13.84 -19.28 17.16
C LYS A 118 -13.80 -20.28 16.01
N LEU A 119 -12.94 -20.03 15.03
CA LEU A 119 -12.76 -20.88 13.84
C LEU A 119 -11.66 -21.91 14.00
N GLY A 120 -10.86 -21.86 15.09
CA GLY A 120 -9.67 -22.71 15.26
C GLY A 120 -8.53 -22.33 14.29
N LEU A 121 -8.49 -21.08 13.82
CA LEU A 121 -7.48 -20.56 12.90
C LEU A 121 -6.61 -19.46 13.52
N ASP A 122 -6.62 -19.35 14.83
CA ASP A 122 -5.72 -18.44 15.56
C ASP A 122 -4.29 -19.01 15.66
N TYR A 123 -3.34 -18.13 16.02
CA TYR A 123 -1.93 -18.48 16.08
C TYR A 123 -1.65 -19.68 16.96
N ASP A 124 -2.21 -19.72 18.17
CA ASP A 124 -1.91 -20.79 19.14
C ASP A 124 -2.33 -22.16 18.58
N THR A 125 -3.55 -22.23 18.02
CA THR A 125 -4.08 -23.44 17.39
C THR A 125 -3.28 -23.86 16.16
N LEU A 126 -2.91 -22.91 15.28
CA LEU A 126 -2.17 -23.24 14.06
C LEU A 126 -0.71 -23.56 14.33
N ASN A 127 -0.07 -22.91 15.30
CA ASN A 127 1.30 -23.21 15.69
C ASN A 127 1.46 -24.60 16.32
N GLU A 128 0.46 -25.06 17.06
CA GLU A 128 0.43 -26.43 17.58
C GLU A 128 0.32 -27.48 16.47
N LYS A 129 -0.57 -27.23 15.49
CA LYS A 129 -0.80 -28.15 14.38
C LYS A 129 0.30 -28.10 13.31
N PHE A 130 0.80 -26.91 13.00
CA PHE A 130 1.74 -26.63 11.92
C PHE A 130 2.90 -25.76 12.42
N PRO A 131 3.84 -26.32 13.20
CA PRO A 131 4.88 -25.54 13.91
C PRO A 131 5.88 -24.83 12.99
N LYS A 132 5.86 -25.10 11.69
CA LYS A 132 6.68 -24.40 10.68
C LYS A 132 5.94 -23.29 9.94
N LEU A 133 4.62 -23.20 10.11
CA LEU A 133 3.80 -22.21 9.44
C LEU A 133 4.11 -20.80 9.95
N ILE A 134 4.32 -19.87 9.05
CA ILE A 134 4.39 -18.44 9.37
C ILE A 134 2.96 -17.92 9.48
N PHE A 135 2.58 -17.43 10.63
CA PHE A 135 1.29 -16.80 10.87
C PHE A 135 1.42 -15.28 10.70
N ALA A 136 0.86 -14.72 9.63
CA ALA A 136 0.96 -13.30 9.31
C ALA A 136 -0.41 -12.61 9.42
N GLN A 137 -0.53 -11.61 10.30
CA GLN A 137 -1.80 -10.95 10.60
C GLN A 137 -1.73 -9.42 10.48
N VAL A 138 -2.69 -8.84 9.74
CA VAL A 138 -2.97 -7.41 9.77
C VAL A 138 -4.07 -7.12 10.77
N LEU A 139 -3.85 -6.14 11.63
CA LEU A 139 -4.80 -5.66 12.63
C LEU A 139 -5.12 -4.17 12.42
N GLY A 140 -6.28 -3.72 12.86
CA GLY A 140 -6.61 -2.30 12.86
C GLY A 140 -5.78 -1.52 13.88
N TYR A 141 -5.94 -1.86 15.16
CA TYR A 141 -5.38 -1.11 16.30
C TYR A 141 -4.25 -1.83 17.04
N GLY A 142 -3.92 -3.07 16.65
CA GLY A 142 -2.89 -3.88 17.30
C GLY A 142 -3.45 -5.02 18.14
N GLU A 143 -2.56 -5.79 18.79
CA GLU A 143 -2.91 -7.01 19.54
C GLU A 143 -3.36 -6.74 20.99
N TYR A 144 -2.99 -5.60 21.53
CA TYR A 144 -3.17 -5.26 22.94
C TYR A 144 -4.01 -4.01 23.13
N GLY A 145 -4.43 -3.76 24.35
CA GLY A 145 -5.18 -2.58 24.72
C GLY A 145 -6.69 -2.70 24.52
N PRO A 146 -7.45 -1.64 24.86
CA PRO A 146 -8.90 -1.67 24.88
C PRO A 146 -9.51 -1.85 23.49
N GLU A 147 -8.84 -1.44 22.43
CA GLU A 147 -9.34 -1.43 21.05
C GLU A 147 -8.93 -2.64 20.21
N LYS A 148 -8.26 -3.64 20.80
CA LYS A 148 -7.73 -4.81 20.08
C LYS A 148 -8.77 -5.60 19.29
N ASP A 149 -10.02 -5.59 19.72
CA ASP A 149 -11.14 -6.30 19.10
C ASP A 149 -12.09 -5.36 18.31
N THR A 150 -11.80 -4.06 18.30
CA THR A 150 -12.60 -3.07 17.58
C THR A 150 -12.44 -3.25 16.07
N ALA A 151 -13.53 -3.03 15.32
CA ALA A 151 -13.48 -3.05 13.86
C ALA A 151 -12.62 -1.88 13.35
N GLY A 152 -11.62 -2.20 12.54
CA GLY A 152 -10.69 -1.22 11.98
C GLY A 152 -10.65 -1.28 10.47
N PHE A 153 -10.57 -0.11 9.85
CA PHE A 153 -10.42 0.07 8.42
C PHE A 153 -9.30 1.08 8.15
N ASP A 154 -8.82 1.13 6.94
CA ASP A 154 -7.83 2.09 6.48
C ASP A 154 -8.14 3.52 6.97
N VAL A 155 -9.32 4.05 6.61
CA VAL A 155 -9.70 5.43 6.97
C VAL A 155 -9.82 5.66 8.48
N THR A 156 -10.23 4.69 9.27
CA THR A 156 -10.39 4.86 10.72
C THR A 156 -9.10 4.62 11.49
N CYS A 157 -8.32 3.62 11.12
CA CYS A 157 -7.10 3.24 11.85
C CYS A 157 -5.86 3.96 11.36
N TYR A 158 -5.65 3.97 10.02
CA TYR A 158 -4.46 4.57 9.42
C TYR A 158 -4.63 6.09 9.30
N MET A 159 -5.68 6.53 8.60
CA MET A 159 -5.85 7.94 8.28
C MET A 159 -6.25 8.79 9.50
N ALA A 160 -7.31 8.39 10.21
CA ALA A 160 -7.84 9.19 11.32
C ALA A 160 -7.02 8.99 12.61
N ARG A 161 -7.06 7.80 13.21
CA ARG A 161 -6.40 7.56 14.49
C ARG A 161 -4.87 7.52 14.39
N GLY A 162 -4.33 7.12 13.24
CA GLY A 162 -2.89 7.16 12.96
C GLY A 162 -2.32 8.56 12.80
N GLY A 163 -3.17 9.59 12.70
CA GLY A 163 -2.78 10.99 12.66
C GLY A 163 -2.48 11.55 11.26
N VAL A 164 -2.64 10.76 10.20
CA VAL A 164 -2.34 11.20 8.83
C VAL A 164 -3.21 12.39 8.44
N PHE A 165 -4.50 12.38 8.75
CA PHE A 165 -5.38 13.54 8.52
C PHE A 165 -4.92 14.80 9.21
N GLY A 166 -4.26 14.68 10.35
CA GLY A 166 -3.70 15.83 11.08
C GLY A 166 -2.44 16.42 10.47
N THR A 167 -1.89 15.84 9.40
CA THR A 167 -0.65 16.30 8.76
C THR A 167 -0.81 16.65 7.29
N THR A 168 -1.88 16.21 6.65
CA THR A 168 -2.12 16.36 5.19
C THR A 168 -3.21 17.38 4.86
N VAL A 169 -3.49 18.30 5.77
CA VAL A 169 -4.53 19.33 5.65
C VAL A 169 -4.02 20.63 6.25
N ASN A 170 -4.47 21.77 5.73
CA ASN A 170 -4.22 23.06 6.41
C ASN A 170 -5.04 23.14 7.70
N ARG A 171 -4.51 23.87 8.69
CA ARG A 171 -5.20 24.13 9.94
C ARG A 171 -6.52 24.85 9.68
N GLY A 172 -7.61 24.24 10.14
CA GLY A 172 -8.96 24.77 9.98
C GLY A 172 -9.73 24.23 8.79
N ASP A 173 -9.06 23.55 7.84
CA ASP A 173 -9.73 22.90 6.72
C ASP A 173 -10.26 21.52 7.13
N ALA A 174 -11.28 21.04 6.42
CA ALA A 174 -11.80 19.69 6.61
C ALA A 174 -10.84 18.64 6.01
N PRO A 175 -10.49 17.58 6.76
CA PRO A 175 -9.74 16.47 6.19
C PRO A 175 -10.49 15.82 5.04
N MET A 176 -9.79 15.40 3.99
CA MET A 176 -10.34 14.66 2.88
C MET A 176 -9.89 13.20 2.94
N ILE A 177 -10.82 12.29 2.65
CA ILE A 177 -10.51 10.87 2.50
C ILE A 177 -9.83 10.70 1.13
N PRO A 178 -8.58 10.18 1.09
CA PRO A 178 -7.93 9.85 -0.17
C PRO A 178 -8.60 8.64 -0.83
N THR A 179 -7.98 8.06 -1.85
CA THR A 179 -8.45 6.82 -2.46
C THR A 179 -8.49 5.67 -1.44
N ASN A 180 -9.42 4.75 -1.60
CA ASN A 180 -9.52 3.57 -0.74
C ASN A 180 -8.24 2.74 -0.74
N GLY A 181 -7.89 2.23 0.45
CA GLY A 181 -6.75 1.34 0.62
C GLY A 181 -5.40 2.05 0.72
N PHE A 182 -5.36 3.38 0.81
CA PHE A 182 -4.11 4.12 0.87
C PHE A 182 -3.15 3.59 1.94
N GLY A 183 -3.62 3.41 3.16
CA GLY A 183 -2.84 2.82 4.25
C GLY A 183 -2.75 1.28 4.16
N ASP A 184 -3.76 0.62 3.62
CA ASP A 184 -3.75 -0.83 3.41
C ASP A 184 -2.59 -1.26 2.49
N PHE A 185 -2.31 -0.53 1.41
CA PHE A 185 -1.17 -0.78 0.53
C PHE A 185 0.17 -0.63 1.27
N GLN A 186 0.31 0.37 2.13
CA GLN A 186 1.53 0.58 2.92
C GLN A 186 1.74 -0.54 3.95
N VAL A 187 0.69 -0.92 4.67
CA VAL A 187 0.72 -2.00 5.66
C VAL A 187 1.02 -3.34 5.02
N SER A 188 0.54 -3.57 3.81
CA SER A 188 0.79 -4.78 3.04
C SER A 188 2.27 -4.99 2.71
N LEU A 189 2.98 -3.92 2.34
CA LEU A 189 4.43 -3.97 2.13
C LEU A 189 5.19 -4.24 3.43
N ALA A 190 4.75 -3.65 4.54
CA ALA A 190 5.33 -3.93 5.85
C ALA A 190 5.12 -5.40 6.26
N LEU A 191 3.91 -5.96 6.01
CA LEU A 191 3.63 -7.38 6.27
C LEU A 191 4.49 -8.29 5.40
N ALA A 192 4.60 -8.02 4.10
CA ALA A 192 5.43 -8.81 3.18
C ALA A 192 6.90 -8.82 3.63
N SER A 193 7.42 -7.67 4.06
CA SER A 193 8.77 -7.57 4.63
C SER A 193 8.93 -8.44 5.90
N GLY A 194 7.94 -8.41 6.80
CA GLY A 194 7.90 -9.25 7.99
C GLY A 194 7.84 -10.73 7.68
N ILE A 195 7.02 -11.14 6.70
CA ILE A 195 6.93 -12.53 6.21
C ILE A 195 8.29 -13.00 5.69
N CYS A 196 8.95 -12.21 4.84
CA CYS A 196 10.27 -12.57 4.31
C CYS A 196 11.31 -12.74 5.43
N ALA A 197 11.30 -11.87 6.43
CA ALA A 197 12.19 -11.99 7.60
C ALA A 197 11.89 -13.24 8.42
N ALA A 198 10.62 -13.59 8.62
CA ALA A 198 10.20 -14.79 9.36
C ALA A 198 10.55 -16.07 8.59
N LEU A 199 10.36 -16.10 7.26
CA LEU A 199 10.80 -17.22 6.41
C LEU A 199 12.31 -17.44 6.51
N TYR A 200 13.11 -16.36 6.47
CA TYR A 200 14.56 -16.46 6.69
C TYR A 200 14.92 -16.94 8.11
N GLY A 201 14.19 -16.48 9.13
CA GLY A 201 14.33 -16.96 10.51
C GLY A 201 14.04 -18.44 10.63
N ARG A 202 13.00 -18.93 9.94
CA ARG A 202 12.60 -20.35 9.89
C ARG A 202 13.70 -21.25 9.32
N GLU A 203 14.45 -20.81 8.32
CA GLU A 203 15.59 -21.57 7.78
C GLU A 203 16.66 -21.88 8.84
N LYS A 204 16.80 -21.03 9.82
CA LYS A 204 17.76 -21.22 10.92
C LYS A 204 17.17 -21.98 12.10
N SER A 205 15.93 -21.68 12.46
CA SER A 205 15.27 -22.21 13.65
C SER A 205 14.54 -23.54 13.43
N GLY A 206 14.15 -23.82 12.16
CA GLY A 206 13.24 -24.90 11.79
C GLY A 206 11.79 -24.68 12.26
N LYS A 207 11.46 -23.50 12.80
CA LYS A 207 10.13 -23.16 13.35
C LYS A 207 9.57 -21.93 12.65
N GLY A 208 8.25 -21.92 12.46
CA GLY A 208 7.51 -20.75 12.05
C GLY A 208 7.50 -19.65 13.10
N ASP A 209 6.90 -18.54 12.77
CA ASP A 209 6.78 -17.37 13.64
C ASP A 209 5.43 -16.67 13.43
N LYS A 210 5.10 -15.79 14.38
CA LYS A 210 3.95 -14.88 14.27
C LYS A 210 4.41 -13.50 13.85
N VAL A 211 3.95 -13.05 12.69
CA VAL A 211 4.18 -11.70 12.17
C VAL A 211 2.90 -10.89 12.31
N THR A 212 2.94 -9.79 13.03
CA THR A 212 1.79 -8.90 13.21
C THR A 212 2.15 -7.49 12.78
N VAL A 213 1.30 -6.88 11.98
CA VAL A 213 1.34 -5.45 11.67
C VAL A 213 -0.03 -4.83 11.96
N SER A 214 -0.09 -3.53 12.24
CA SER A 214 -1.37 -2.84 12.37
C SER A 214 -1.39 -1.54 11.59
N LEU A 215 -2.56 -1.21 11.07
CA LEU A 215 -2.81 0.05 10.35
C LEU A 215 -2.41 1.27 11.21
N HIS A 216 -2.83 1.26 12.48
CA HIS A 216 -2.50 2.34 13.42
C HIS A 216 -0.99 2.51 13.62
N HIS A 217 -0.26 1.39 13.89
CA HIS A 217 1.19 1.45 14.11
C HIS A 217 1.94 1.89 12.88
N ALA A 218 1.58 1.37 11.71
CA ALA A 218 2.23 1.75 10.45
C ALA A 218 2.04 3.24 10.13
N ALA A 219 0.85 3.81 10.39
CA ALA A 219 0.62 5.24 10.23
C ALA A 219 1.47 6.09 11.19
N VAL A 220 1.52 5.71 12.47
CA VAL A 220 2.36 6.37 13.47
C VAL A 220 3.84 6.31 13.07
N TYR A 221 4.29 5.16 12.56
CA TYR A 221 5.66 5.01 12.04
C TYR A 221 5.93 5.90 10.83
N ALA A 222 4.99 5.99 9.88
CA ALA A 222 5.10 6.88 8.72
C ALA A 222 5.20 8.36 9.13
N LEU A 223 4.56 8.75 10.24
CA LEU A 223 4.60 10.11 10.79
C LEU A 223 5.72 10.36 11.82
N SER A 224 6.74 9.49 11.90
CA SER A 224 7.79 9.53 12.93
C SER A 224 8.37 10.92 13.16
N THR A 225 8.78 11.63 12.11
CA THR A 225 9.37 12.98 12.22
C THR A 225 8.38 13.99 12.78
N GLY A 226 7.13 13.98 12.30
CA GLY A 226 6.08 14.86 12.80
C GLY A 226 5.77 14.60 14.28
N LEU A 227 5.62 13.34 14.65
CA LEU A 227 5.36 12.92 16.02
C LEU A 227 6.50 13.32 16.98
N ILE A 228 7.75 13.09 16.57
CA ILE A 228 8.90 13.49 17.37
C ILE A 228 8.96 15.01 17.51
N SER A 229 8.76 15.76 16.42
CA SER A 229 8.83 17.22 16.43
C SER A 229 7.74 17.87 17.31
N ALA A 230 6.58 17.22 17.45
CA ALA A 230 5.51 17.69 18.31
C ALA A 230 5.93 17.76 19.80
N GLN A 231 6.88 16.95 20.23
CA GLN A 231 7.44 17.00 21.60
C GLN A 231 8.27 18.28 21.85
N TYR A 232 8.68 18.96 20.77
CA TYR A 232 9.42 20.22 20.83
C TYR A 232 8.54 21.44 20.51
N GLY A 233 7.21 21.29 20.63
CA GLY A 233 6.27 22.38 20.47
C GLY A 233 5.76 22.61 19.04
N ASN A 234 6.16 21.78 18.06
CA ASN A 234 5.57 21.87 16.73
C ASN A 234 4.11 21.43 16.77
N GLN A 235 3.21 22.26 16.28
CA GLN A 235 1.77 21.97 16.22
C GLN A 235 1.37 21.48 14.83
N TYR A 236 0.44 20.55 14.79
CA TYR A 236 -0.19 20.04 13.58
C TYR A 236 -1.71 20.15 13.70
N PRO A 237 -2.48 20.26 12.61
CA PRO A 237 -1.99 20.53 11.26
C PRO A 237 -1.32 21.91 11.17
N LYS A 238 -0.42 22.07 10.19
CA LYS A 238 0.20 23.35 9.85
C LYS A 238 -0.59 24.05 8.75
N ASN A 239 -0.41 25.36 8.60
CA ASN A 239 -0.80 26.03 7.36
C ASN A 239 0.36 25.96 6.36
N ARG A 240 0.04 25.92 5.07
CA ARG A 240 1.03 25.99 3.99
C ARG A 240 1.98 27.20 4.17
N THR A 241 1.47 28.33 4.60
CA THR A 241 2.25 29.55 4.81
C THR A 241 3.10 29.56 6.08
N GLU A 242 3.01 28.54 6.95
CA GLU A 242 3.75 28.44 8.22
C GLU A 242 4.89 27.42 8.15
N VAL A 243 5.37 27.11 6.94
CA VAL A 243 6.47 26.15 6.75
C VAL A 243 7.79 26.71 7.25
N VAL A 244 8.61 25.85 7.86
CA VAL A 244 9.92 26.23 8.41
C VAL A 244 10.88 26.68 7.30
N ASN A 245 10.89 25.96 6.17
CA ASN A 245 11.64 26.32 4.98
C ASN A 245 10.66 26.65 3.84
N PRO A 246 10.49 27.93 3.47
CA PRO A 246 9.58 28.32 2.39
C PRO A 246 9.94 27.74 1.01
N PHE A 247 11.15 27.19 0.82
CA PHE A 247 11.54 26.50 -0.42
C PHE A 247 11.19 25.02 -0.43
N ASN A 248 10.53 24.52 0.61
CA ASN A 248 9.95 23.17 0.69
C ASN A 248 8.43 23.28 0.84
N ASP A 249 7.77 23.64 -0.27
CA ASP A 249 6.32 23.89 -0.24
C ASP A 249 5.71 23.68 -1.64
N VAL A 250 4.40 23.83 -1.73
CA VAL A 250 3.62 23.74 -2.97
C VAL A 250 3.11 25.12 -3.38
N PHE A 251 3.16 25.43 -4.67
CA PHE A 251 2.82 26.75 -5.21
C PHE A 251 1.91 26.64 -6.41
N ARG A 252 1.01 27.61 -6.57
CA ARG A 252 0.08 27.69 -7.69
C ARG A 252 0.64 28.56 -8.81
N THR A 253 0.68 28.03 -10.02
CA THR A 253 1.16 28.67 -11.24
C THR A 253 0.06 29.47 -11.93
N SER A 254 0.41 30.29 -12.94
CA SER A 254 -0.51 31.15 -13.69
C SER A 254 -1.61 30.37 -14.41
N ASP A 255 -1.34 29.13 -14.83
CA ASP A 255 -2.29 28.21 -15.48
C ASP A 255 -3.16 27.43 -14.46
N GLY A 256 -3.10 27.81 -13.18
CA GLY A 256 -3.93 27.25 -12.12
C GLY A 256 -3.48 25.89 -11.57
N LYS A 257 -2.39 25.34 -12.08
CA LYS A 257 -1.81 24.07 -11.66
C LYS A 257 -0.89 24.26 -10.44
N TRP A 258 -0.50 23.15 -9.82
CA TRP A 258 0.39 23.15 -8.67
C TRP A 258 1.76 22.55 -8.99
N VAL A 259 2.80 23.13 -8.39
CA VAL A 259 4.17 22.63 -8.38
C VAL A 259 4.66 22.48 -6.96
N CYS A 260 5.38 21.38 -6.68
CA CYS A 260 6.10 21.18 -5.43
C CYS A 260 7.57 21.59 -5.66
N ILE A 261 8.11 22.38 -4.77
CA ILE A 261 9.53 22.77 -4.73
C ILE A 261 10.14 22.17 -3.47
N CYS A 262 11.32 21.59 -3.56
CA CYS A 262 12.04 21.00 -2.44
C CYS A 262 13.52 21.38 -2.49
N CYS A 263 13.87 22.59 -2.06
CA CYS A 263 15.23 23.07 -1.93
C CYS A 263 15.62 23.18 -0.44
N PRO A 264 16.28 22.15 0.13
CA PRO A 264 16.51 22.07 1.58
C PRO A 264 17.49 23.13 2.10
N GLU A 265 18.39 23.62 1.24
CA GLU A 265 19.45 24.56 1.59
C GLU A 265 19.01 26.02 1.39
N TYR A 266 18.00 26.45 2.12
CA TYR A 266 17.36 27.76 1.97
C TYR A 266 18.36 28.91 1.85
N ASP A 267 19.29 29.05 2.81
CA ASP A 267 20.26 30.16 2.88
C ASP A 267 21.18 30.22 1.67
N ARG A 268 21.60 29.05 1.19
CA ARG A 268 22.45 28.92 0.00
C ARG A 268 21.70 29.26 -1.27
N ASP A 269 20.46 28.80 -1.36
CA ASP A 269 19.68 28.87 -2.59
C ASP A 269 18.85 30.15 -2.68
N TYR A 270 18.84 31.02 -1.68
CA TYR A 270 18.01 32.21 -1.59
C TYR A 270 18.17 33.15 -2.82
N GLU A 271 19.37 33.59 -3.11
CA GLU A 271 19.62 34.53 -4.22
C GLU A 271 19.33 33.87 -5.57
N LYS A 272 19.69 32.60 -5.73
CA LYS A 272 19.43 31.81 -6.91
C LYS A 272 17.93 31.64 -7.15
N MET A 273 17.16 31.28 -6.14
CA MET A 273 15.71 31.11 -6.22
C MET A 273 15.03 32.39 -6.74
N PHE A 274 15.27 33.51 -6.10
CA PHE A 274 14.62 34.77 -6.47
C PHE A 274 15.14 35.36 -7.78
N THR A 275 16.36 35.02 -8.20
CA THR A 275 16.86 35.33 -9.54
C THR A 275 16.11 34.53 -10.62
N VAL A 276 15.96 33.21 -10.43
CA VAL A 276 15.25 32.33 -11.36
C VAL A 276 13.77 32.71 -11.49
N LEU A 277 13.18 33.20 -10.40
CA LEU A 277 11.78 33.62 -10.34
C LEU A 277 11.52 35.08 -10.80
N ASP A 278 12.52 35.80 -11.28
CA ASP A 278 12.42 37.22 -11.65
C ASP A 278 11.78 38.05 -10.54
N ALA A 279 12.30 37.92 -9.30
CA ALA A 279 11.80 38.62 -8.10
C ALA A 279 12.88 39.54 -7.51
N PRO A 280 13.26 40.64 -8.22
CA PRO A 280 14.36 41.54 -7.81
C PRO A 280 14.10 42.22 -6.47
N GLU A 281 12.85 42.41 -6.07
CA GLU A 281 12.47 42.96 -4.78
C GLU A 281 12.99 42.14 -3.58
N MET A 282 13.19 40.84 -3.77
CA MET A 282 13.76 39.95 -2.76
C MET A 282 15.30 39.89 -2.80
N LEU A 283 15.91 40.55 -3.78
CA LEU A 283 17.36 40.57 -3.98
C LEU A 283 18.00 41.91 -3.55
N THR A 284 17.23 42.87 -3.05
CA THR A 284 17.76 44.12 -2.48
C THR A 284 18.54 43.82 -1.20
N GLU A 285 19.52 44.66 -0.84
CA GLU A 285 20.29 44.42 0.39
C GLU A 285 19.41 44.40 1.65
N GLU A 286 18.38 45.25 1.70
CA GLU A 286 17.40 45.25 2.79
C GLU A 286 16.62 43.90 2.87
N ALA A 287 16.16 43.39 1.74
CA ALA A 287 15.45 42.12 1.69
C ALA A 287 16.37 40.93 2.07
N LYS A 288 17.61 40.95 1.61
CA LYS A 288 18.61 39.92 1.98
C LYS A 288 18.90 39.95 3.47
N GLU A 289 19.10 41.11 4.06
CA GLU A 289 19.31 41.26 5.50
C GLU A 289 18.14 40.69 6.28
N LYS A 290 16.90 40.92 5.83
CA LYS A 290 15.67 40.51 6.49
C LYS A 290 15.36 39.02 6.28
N TYR A 291 15.50 38.47 5.06
CA TYR A 291 14.89 37.19 4.67
C TYR A 291 15.87 36.07 4.32
N ARG A 292 17.16 36.35 4.07
CA ARG A 292 18.09 35.35 3.53
C ARG A 292 18.39 34.19 4.48
N ARG A 293 18.16 34.36 5.79
CA ARG A 293 18.50 33.35 6.80
C ARG A 293 17.26 32.61 7.28
N CYS A 294 17.24 31.30 7.06
CA CYS A 294 16.12 30.43 7.49
C CYS A 294 15.87 30.55 9.00
N GLU A 295 16.92 30.52 9.81
CA GLU A 295 16.84 30.71 11.27
C GLU A 295 16.20 32.04 11.63
N SER A 296 16.61 33.12 10.95
CA SER A 296 16.09 34.47 11.23
C SER A 296 14.61 34.63 10.89
N ILE A 297 14.18 34.13 9.73
CA ILE A 297 12.76 34.20 9.35
C ILE A 297 11.87 33.39 10.29
N ASN A 298 12.36 32.24 10.77
CA ASN A 298 11.63 31.40 11.73
C ASN A 298 11.54 32.09 13.10
N ALA A 299 12.66 32.63 13.59
CA ALA A 299 12.70 33.33 14.89
C ALA A 299 11.81 34.57 14.92
N ASN A 300 11.65 35.25 13.79
CA ASN A 300 10.86 36.50 13.68
C ASN A 300 9.48 36.28 13.05
N GLY A 301 9.07 35.06 12.74
CA GLY A 301 7.75 34.75 12.15
C GLY A 301 7.55 35.30 10.73
N LEU A 302 8.63 35.47 9.96
CA LEU A 302 8.61 36.08 8.61
C LEU A 302 8.35 35.08 7.48
N ASN A 303 8.14 33.83 7.81
CA ASN A 303 7.93 32.74 6.80
C ASN A 303 6.75 33.07 5.86
N GLN A 304 5.66 33.58 6.38
CA GLN A 304 4.48 33.96 5.61
C GLN A 304 4.78 35.07 4.58
N GLU A 305 5.64 36.03 4.91
CA GLU A 305 6.04 37.09 3.99
C GLU A 305 6.85 36.52 2.81
N VAL A 306 7.75 35.58 3.10
CA VAL A 306 8.56 34.89 2.09
C VAL A 306 7.68 34.01 1.20
N VAL A 307 6.77 33.22 1.78
CA VAL A 307 5.80 32.41 1.02
C VAL A 307 4.94 33.29 0.11
N ALA A 308 4.47 34.43 0.61
CA ALA A 308 3.69 35.37 -0.19
C ALA A 308 4.51 35.99 -1.34
N ALA A 309 5.80 36.23 -1.15
CA ALA A 309 6.70 36.68 -2.21
C ALA A 309 6.89 35.59 -3.28
N LEU A 310 7.07 34.33 -2.86
CA LEU A 310 7.14 33.18 -3.76
C LEU A 310 5.84 32.98 -4.54
N ASP A 311 4.68 33.04 -3.88
CA ASP A 311 3.38 32.93 -4.53
C ASP A 311 3.23 33.98 -5.67
N ARG A 312 3.57 35.25 -5.39
CA ARG A 312 3.52 36.32 -6.41
C ARG A 312 4.50 36.07 -7.57
N ALA A 313 5.72 35.64 -7.25
CA ALA A 313 6.73 35.42 -8.27
C ALA A 313 6.38 34.22 -9.16
N ILE A 314 5.94 33.12 -8.55
CA ILE A 314 5.59 31.87 -9.25
C ILE A 314 4.31 32.05 -10.10
N ALA A 315 3.35 32.82 -9.63
CA ALA A 315 2.11 33.11 -10.38
C ALA A 315 2.33 33.82 -11.74
N LYS A 316 3.56 34.25 -12.05
CA LYS A 316 3.92 34.82 -13.36
C LYS A 316 4.13 33.75 -14.45
N PHE A 317 4.42 32.51 -14.06
CA PHE A 317 4.82 31.43 -14.94
C PHE A 317 3.74 30.33 -15.01
N THR A 318 3.63 29.68 -16.17
CA THR A 318 2.94 28.38 -16.25
C THR A 318 3.75 27.31 -15.51
N ARG A 319 3.12 26.19 -15.17
CA ARG A 319 3.80 25.09 -14.49
C ARG A 319 5.00 24.57 -15.28
N GLU A 320 4.84 24.45 -16.60
CA GLU A 320 5.90 23.97 -17.49
C GLU A 320 7.10 24.94 -17.54
N GLU A 321 6.84 26.24 -17.78
CA GLU A 321 7.89 27.28 -17.79
C GLU A 321 8.64 27.36 -16.46
N LEU A 322 7.92 27.28 -15.33
CA LEU A 322 8.52 27.30 -14.01
C LEU A 322 9.43 26.10 -13.78
N MET A 323 8.94 24.90 -14.10
CA MET A 323 9.71 23.66 -13.90
C MET A 323 10.96 23.65 -14.80
N GLU A 324 10.88 24.10 -16.04
CA GLU A 324 12.04 24.24 -16.93
C GLU A 324 13.09 25.19 -16.33
N ARG A 325 12.68 26.36 -15.85
CA ARG A 325 13.58 27.33 -15.21
C ARG A 325 14.25 26.79 -13.97
N LEU A 326 13.50 26.14 -13.09
CA LEU A 326 14.01 25.57 -11.83
C LEU A 326 14.97 24.42 -12.12
N LYS A 327 14.60 23.47 -12.99
CA LYS A 327 15.42 22.31 -13.34
C LYS A 327 16.71 22.72 -14.06
N ALA A 328 16.66 23.71 -14.95
CA ALA A 328 17.86 24.27 -15.61
C ALA A 328 18.87 24.90 -14.63
N ASN A 329 18.41 25.19 -13.43
CA ASN A 329 19.24 25.76 -12.35
C ASN A 329 19.48 24.78 -11.20
N ASP A 330 19.36 23.46 -11.40
CA ASP A 330 19.51 22.42 -10.37
C ASP A 330 18.69 22.70 -9.10
N MET A 331 17.45 23.17 -9.27
CA MET A 331 16.51 23.39 -8.17
C MET A 331 15.43 22.31 -8.22
N PRO A 332 15.40 21.39 -7.25
CA PRO A 332 14.45 20.28 -7.25
C PRO A 332 13.01 20.77 -7.19
N CYS A 333 12.24 20.42 -8.20
CA CYS A 333 10.81 20.70 -8.27
C CYS A 333 10.09 19.61 -9.07
N GLU A 334 8.79 19.42 -8.81
CA GLU A 334 7.98 18.50 -9.59
C GLU A 334 6.53 18.97 -9.66
N ALA A 335 5.83 18.55 -10.72
CA ALA A 335 4.40 18.78 -10.89
C ALA A 335 3.61 18.04 -9.79
N CYS A 336 2.64 18.71 -9.17
CA CYS A 336 1.61 17.99 -8.42
C CYS A 336 0.66 17.36 -9.44
N MET A 337 0.86 16.09 -9.74
CA MET A 337 0.10 15.37 -10.73
C MET A 337 -1.25 14.90 -10.19
N GLU A 338 -2.26 14.91 -11.04
CA GLU A 338 -3.51 14.18 -10.81
C GLU A 338 -3.33 12.72 -11.30
N PRO A 339 -4.12 11.75 -10.79
CA PRO A 339 -3.97 10.35 -11.18
C PRO A 339 -3.97 10.09 -12.70
N GLU A 340 -4.75 10.82 -13.45
CA GLU A 340 -4.83 10.73 -14.93
C GLU A 340 -3.59 11.24 -15.67
N ASP A 341 -2.78 12.08 -15.05
CA ASP A 341 -1.52 12.54 -15.63
C ASP A 341 -0.46 11.42 -15.64
N ILE A 342 -0.52 10.50 -14.67
CA ILE A 342 0.43 9.39 -14.53
C ILE A 342 0.37 8.44 -15.75
N TYR A 343 -0.78 8.30 -16.39
CA TYR A 343 -0.91 7.48 -17.61
C TYR A 343 -0.11 8.04 -18.82
N LYS A 344 0.28 9.31 -18.77
CA LYS A 344 1.01 10.01 -19.83
C LYS A 344 2.46 10.30 -19.43
N ASP A 345 2.85 9.94 -18.22
CA ASP A 345 4.18 10.22 -17.70
C ASP A 345 5.20 9.26 -18.32
N GLU A 346 6.14 9.81 -19.08
CA GLU A 346 7.22 9.07 -19.74
C GLU A 346 8.13 8.36 -18.71
N GLN A 347 8.34 8.98 -17.54
CA GLN A 347 9.15 8.39 -16.48
C GLN A 347 8.44 7.18 -15.85
N ALA A 348 7.11 7.25 -15.69
CA ALA A 348 6.32 6.12 -15.23
C ALA A 348 6.34 4.98 -16.25
N ALA A 349 6.22 5.31 -17.54
CA ALA A 349 6.29 4.33 -18.62
C ALA A 349 7.67 3.66 -18.71
N ALA A 350 8.76 4.44 -18.66
CA ALA A 350 10.13 3.93 -18.72
C ALA A 350 10.49 3.02 -17.53
N ASN A 351 9.84 3.22 -16.38
CA ASN A 351 10.04 2.40 -15.17
C ASN A 351 8.98 1.31 -15.01
N HIS A 352 8.10 1.11 -15.98
CA HIS A 352 7.03 0.10 -15.92
C HIS A 352 6.19 0.20 -14.63
N ILE A 353 5.89 1.45 -14.18
CA ILE A 353 5.09 1.70 -12.99
C ILE A 353 3.65 1.24 -13.19
N LEU A 354 3.19 1.26 -14.45
CA LEU A 354 1.89 0.77 -14.88
C LEU A 354 2.06 -0.41 -15.84
N ALA A 355 1.32 -1.48 -15.61
CA ALA A 355 1.17 -2.57 -16.55
C ALA A 355 -0.14 -2.44 -17.33
N LYS A 356 -0.15 -2.92 -18.58
CA LYS A 356 -1.38 -3.07 -19.36
C LYS A 356 -1.92 -4.48 -19.16
N ILE A 357 -3.11 -4.57 -18.61
CA ILE A 357 -3.79 -5.83 -18.37
C ILE A 357 -4.86 -6.03 -19.44
N PRO A 358 -4.85 -7.15 -20.18
CA PRO A 358 -5.86 -7.42 -21.18
C PRO A 358 -7.17 -7.89 -20.51
N TYR A 359 -8.26 -7.18 -20.82
CA TYR A 359 -9.62 -7.58 -20.46
C TYR A 359 -10.42 -7.79 -21.76
N PRO A 360 -11.54 -8.53 -21.74
CA PRO A 360 -12.43 -8.67 -22.90
C PRO A 360 -12.92 -7.35 -23.46
N SER A 361 -13.03 -6.31 -22.62
CA SER A 361 -13.42 -4.95 -23.00
C SER A 361 -12.29 -4.08 -23.57
N GLY A 362 -11.05 -4.57 -23.55
CA GLY A 362 -9.83 -3.86 -23.96
C GLY A 362 -8.77 -3.80 -22.88
N GLU A 363 -7.63 -3.21 -23.18
CA GLU A 363 -6.53 -3.05 -22.22
C GLU A 363 -6.88 -2.02 -21.14
N ARG A 364 -6.45 -2.28 -19.90
CA ARG A 364 -6.53 -1.35 -18.78
C ARG A 364 -5.17 -1.19 -18.13
N PHE A 365 -4.86 -0.01 -17.67
CA PHE A 365 -3.67 0.23 -16.86
C PHE A 365 -3.91 -0.20 -15.42
N MET A 366 -2.90 -0.82 -14.84
CA MET A 366 -2.89 -1.22 -13.43
C MET A 366 -1.51 -0.90 -12.83
N PRO A 367 -1.43 -0.32 -11.62
CA PRO A 367 -0.16 -0.10 -10.95
C PRO A 367 0.57 -1.43 -10.74
N THR A 368 1.87 -1.44 -11.00
CA THR A 368 2.72 -2.61 -10.73
C THR A 368 3.19 -2.62 -9.29
N ASN A 369 3.73 -3.74 -8.83
CA ASN A 369 4.39 -3.79 -7.54
C ASN A 369 5.65 -2.90 -7.55
N PRO A 370 5.88 -2.07 -6.51
CA PRO A 370 7.08 -1.21 -6.46
C PRO A 370 8.39 -1.97 -6.25
N ILE A 371 8.33 -3.28 -5.92
CA ILE A 371 9.51 -4.12 -5.71
C ILE A 371 9.93 -4.74 -7.05
N ARG A 372 11.16 -4.48 -7.49
CA ARG A 372 11.75 -5.06 -8.70
C ARG A 372 12.88 -6.02 -8.34
N PHE A 373 12.88 -7.18 -8.96
CA PHE A 373 13.91 -8.20 -8.80
C PHE A 373 14.81 -8.23 -10.03
N GLY A 374 16.07 -7.89 -9.89
CA GLY A 374 17.03 -7.82 -11.00
C GLY A 374 17.30 -9.16 -11.73
N SER A 375 16.84 -10.27 -11.17
CA SER A 375 16.97 -11.63 -11.74
C SER A 375 15.69 -12.14 -12.38
N MET A 376 14.59 -11.42 -12.25
CA MET A 376 13.29 -11.78 -12.81
C MET A 376 12.97 -10.84 -13.98
N GLY A 377 12.36 -11.37 -15.03
CA GLY A 377 11.79 -10.57 -16.12
C GLY A 377 10.55 -9.78 -15.67
N GLU A 378 9.89 -9.16 -16.64
CA GLU A 378 8.58 -8.55 -16.38
C GLU A 378 7.59 -9.63 -15.91
N PRO A 379 6.81 -9.37 -14.85
CA PRO A 379 5.85 -10.34 -14.35
C PRO A 379 4.70 -10.51 -15.34
N GLU A 380 4.24 -11.76 -15.49
CA GLU A 380 2.98 -12.05 -16.16
C GLU A 380 1.82 -11.80 -15.22
N TYR A 381 0.79 -11.13 -15.69
CA TYR A 381 -0.39 -10.80 -14.90
C TYR A 381 -1.60 -11.58 -15.39
N VAL A 382 -2.11 -12.47 -14.55
CA VAL A 382 -3.35 -13.21 -14.77
C VAL A 382 -4.45 -12.57 -13.93
N ILE A 383 -5.53 -12.14 -14.57
CA ILE A 383 -6.68 -11.54 -13.87
C ILE A 383 -7.30 -12.51 -12.87
N GLY A 384 -7.89 -11.97 -11.83
CA GLY A 384 -8.58 -12.76 -10.82
C GLY A 384 -9.73 -13.56 -11.42
N GLY A 385 -9.82 -14.84 -11.04
CA GLY A 385 -10.92 -15.70 -11.46
C GLY A 385 -12.21 -15.43 -10.71
N SER A 386 -13.30 -16.02 -11.19
CA SER A 386 -14.59 -16.06 -10.49
C SER A 386 -14.42 -16.61 -9.07
N GLN A 387 -15.37 -16.30 -8.20
CA GLN A 387 -15.39 -16.86 -6.85
C GLN A 387 -15.42 -18.41 -6.91
N GLY A 388 -14.51 -19.07 -6.21
CA GLY A 388 -14.41 -20.52 -6.16
C GLY A 388 -13.95 -21.20 -7.46
N ALA A 389 -13.39 -20.44 -8.41
CA ALA A 389 -12.96 -20.97 -9.71
C ALA A 389 -12.00 -22.18 -9.60
N HIS A 390 -11.22 -22.24 -8.54
CA HIS A 390 -10.23 -23.31 -8.33
C HIS A 390 -10.62 -24.27 -7.19
N THR A 391 -11.86 -24.24 -6.68
CA THR A 391 -12.29 -25.06 -5.54
C THR A 391 -12.05 -26.54 -5.81
N VAL A 392 -12.49 -27.05 -6.97
CA VAL A 392 -12.34 -28.46 -7.34
C VAL A 392 -10.86 -28.84 -7.53
N GLU A 393 -10.09 -27.99 -8.20
CA GLU A 393 -8.66 -28.19 -8.43
C GLU A 393 -7.90 -28.30 -7.11
N LEU A 394 -8.09 -27.34 -6.22
CA LEU A 394 -7.38 -27.26 -4.94
C LEU A 394 -7.78 -28.39 -3.99
N MET A 395 -9.06 -28.82 -3.98
CA MET A 395 -9.47 -29.98 -3.21
C MET A 395 -8.83 -31.26 -3.73
N LYS A 396 -8.76 -31.46 -5.05
CA LYS A 396 -8.05 -32.60 -5.65
C LYS A 396 -6.56 -32.58 -5.26
N HIS A 397 -5.93 -31.40 -5.31
CA HIS A 397 -4.52 -31.24 -4.95
C HIS A 397 -4.23 -31.75 -3.54
N VAL A 398 -5.11 -31.45 -2.57
CA VAL A 398 -4.96 -31.93 -1.18
C VAL A 398 -5.61 -33.29 -0.92
N GLY A 399 -5.84 -34.08 -1.96
CA GLY A 399 -6.12 -35.52 -1.89
C GLY A 399 -7.60 -35.91 -1.74
N TYR A 400 -8.56 -35.03 -2.07
CA TYR A 400 -9.97 -35.39 -2.11
C TYR A 400 -10.36 -36.08 -3.41
N SER A 401 -11.20 -37.13 -3.34
CA SER A 401 -11.79 -37.79 -4.52
C SER A 401 -12.91 -36.91 -5.13
N ASN A 402 -13.33 -37.27 -6.37
CA ASN A 402 -14.45 -36.54 -6.99
C ASN A 402 -15.73 -36.65 -6.17
N GLU A 403 -16.01 -37.83 -5.61
CA GLU A 403 -17.18 -38.11 -4.78
C GLU A 403 -17.16 -37.24 -3.50
N GLU A 404 -16.01 -37.15 -2.82
CA GLU A 404 -15.85 -36.33 -1.63
C GLU A 404 -16.01 -34.82 -1.91
N ILE A 405 -15.56 -34.38 -3.11
CA ILE A 405 -15.70 -32.98 -3.56
C ILE A 405 -17.18 -32.67 -3.83
N GLU A 406 -17.89 -33.56 -4.54
CA GLU A 406 -19.31 -33.42 -4.81
C GLU A 406 -20.12 -33.38 -3.50
N GLU A 407 -19.81 -34.25 -2.55
CA GLU A 407 -20.43 -34.26 -1.23
C GLU A 407 -20.17 -32.94 -0.45
N ALA A 408 -18.93 -32.45 -0.45
CA ALA A 408 -18.58 -31.18 0.21
C ALA A 408 -19.30 -29.97 -0.42
N ILE A 409 -19.50 -29.98 -1.73
CA ILE A 409 -20.26 -28.93 -2.43
C ILE A 409 -21.75 -29.07 -2.14
N ALA A 410 -22.30 -30.30 -2.19
CA ALA A 410 -23.71 -30.55 -1.92
C ALA A 410 -24.10 -30.21 -0.48
N SER A 411 -23.23 -30.45 0.51
CA SER A 411 -23.44 -30.08 1.91
C SER A 411 -23.26 -28.58 2.19
N GLY A 412 -22.64 -27.82 1.29
CA GLY A 412 -22.31 -26.41 1.49
C GLY A 412 -21.03 -26.17 2.32
N ALA A 413 -20.23 -27.21 2.57
CA ALA A 413 -18.91 -27.08 3.19
C ALA A 413 -17.91 -26.38 2.26
N ALA A 414 -18.03 -26.62 0.95
CA ALA A 414 -17.34 -25.90 -0.11
C ALA A 414 -18.33 -25.36 -1.14
N THR A 415 -17.91 -24.42 -1.95
CA THR A 415 -18.72 -23.94 -3.08
C THR A 415 -17.86 -23.96 -4.35
N GLY A 416 -18.39 -24.51 -5.42
CA GLY A 416 -17.76 -24.46 -6.73
C GLY A 416 -17.76 -23.05 -7.32
N GLU A 417 -17.34 -22.95 -8.57
CA GLU A 417 -17.30 -21.67 -9.28
C GLU A 417 -18.66 -20.97 -9.25
N THR A 418 -18.67 -19.72 -8.81
CA THR A 418 -19.86 -18.86 -8.78
C THR A 418 -19.57 -17.58 -9.55
N LYS A 419 -20.36 -17.34 -10.58
CA LYS A 419 -20.24 -16.13 -11.40
C LYS A 419 -20.99 -14.95 -10.77
N LEU A 420 -20.40 -13.78 -10.81
CA LEU A 420 -21.06 -12.53 -10.47
C LEU A 420 -22.21 -12.30 -11.47
N LYS A 421 -23.39 -12.06 -10.95
CA LYS A 421 -24.52 -11.69 -11.82
C LYS A 421 -24.22 -10.32 -12.43
N LYS A 422 -24.32 -10.22 -13.75
CA LYS A 422 -24.35 -8.90 -14.42
C LYS A 422 -25.54 -8.13 -13.88
N LEU A 423 -25.27 -7.07 -13.13
CA LEU A 423 -26.30 -6.11 -12.70
C LEU A 423 -26.53 -5.08 -13.80
#